data_ab2d4a11f0feca195ea293d4dbb7e159
#
_entry.id   ab2d4a11f0feca195ea293d4dbb7e159
#
_cell.length_a   1.000
_cell.length_b   1.000
_cell.length_c   1.000
_cell.angle_alpha   90.00
_cell.angle_beta   90.00
_cell.angle_gamma   90.00
#
_symmetry.space_group_name_H-M   'P 1'
#
loop_
_entity.id
_entity.type
_entity.pdbx_description
1 polymer ?
#
loop_
_entity_poly.entity_id
_entity_poly.type
_entity_poly.pdbx_seq_one_letter_code
_entity_poly.pdbx_strand_id
1 'polypeptide(L)'
;MELQEYRFDEISNNYDKKRVPLSSAQRAKRKGNYCYYGAQGVIDYIDDYIFDGMFVLIAEDGENLKSKKQNIARVVNGQFWVNNHAHIVTGNDLCDTRYLCYLINSMDLSGYVTGSAQPKLSQANLNAVTLTLPPIEVQKKIVDYLNKIDEKIELNTRINKNLSA
;
A
#
# COMPACT_ATOMS: atom_id res chain seq x y z
N MET A 1 -17.80 16.62 -14.66
CA MET A 1 -17.41 15.91 -13.40
C MET A 1 -16.50 16.86 -12.64
N GLU A 2 -16.91 17.29 -11.47
CA GLU A 2 -16.13 18.22 -10.67
C GLU A 2 -15.00 17.45 -9.97
N LEU A 3 -13.75 17.84 -10.22
CA LEU A 3 -12.57 17.31 -9.58
C LEU A 3 -12.15 18.28 -8.49
N GLN A 4 -11.79 17.78 -7.31
CA GLN A 4 -11.38 18.60 -6.16
C GLN A 4 -9.99 18.20 -5.69
N GLU A 5 -9.17 19.21 -5.39
CA GLU A 5 -7.81 19.03 -4.91
C GLU A 5 -7.79 18.90 -3.39
N TYR A 6 -6.96 17.95 -2.88
CA TYR A 6 -6.77 17.67 -1.48
C TYR A 6 -5.31 17.33 -1.19
N ARG A 7 -4.91 17.50 0.04
CA ARG A 7 -3.68 16.90 0.56
C ARG A 7 -3.95 15.45 0.97
N PHE A 8 -2.90 14.64 0.95
CA PHE A 8 -2.99 13.23 1.34
C PHE A 8 -3.53 13.03 2.77
N ASP A 9 -3.10 13.87 3.73
CA ASP A 9 -3.55 13.80 5.12
C ASP A 9 -5.01 14.22 5.33
N GLU A 10 -5.63 14.92 4.37
CA GLU A 10 -7.04 15.27 4.41
C GLU A 10 -7.96 14.13 3.98
N ILE A 11 -7.45 13.20 3.17
CA ILE A 11 -8.23 12.11 2.56
C ILE A 11 -7.91 10.72 3.10
N SER A 12 -6.99 10.62 4.05
CA SER A 12 -6.53 9.35 4.59
C SER A 12 -6.39 9.35 6.11
N ASN A 13 -6.52 8.18 6.70
CA ASN A 13 -6.17 7.92 8.10
C ASN A 13 -4.84 7.16 8.14
N ASN A 14 -3.87 7.65 8.91
CA ASN A 14 -2.57 7.04 9.05
C ASN A 14 -2.46 6.23 10.36
N TYR A 15 -1.93 5.01 10.25
CA TYR A 15 -1.78 4.06 11.36
C TYR A 15 -0.32 3.74 11.69
N ASP A 16 0.65 4.47 11.19
CA ASP A 16 2.08 4.22 11.36
C ASP A 16 2.51 4.09 12.82
N LYS A 17 1.86 4.84 13.71
CA LYS A 17 2.12 4.78 15.16
C LYS A 17 1.80 3.42 15.80
N LYS A 18 0.99 2.59 15.13
CA LYS A 18 0.64 1.23 15.61
C LYS A 18 1.63 0.18 15.14
N ARG A 19 2.57 0.52 14.27
CA ARG A 19 3.58 -0.43 13.77
C ARG A 19 4.52 -0.87 14.88
N VAL A 20 4.83 -2.16 14.90
CA VAL A 20 5.81 -2.76 15.83
C VAL A 20 6.82 -3.55 15.00
N PRO A 21 7.95 -2.95 14.63
CA PRO A 21 8.95 -3.65 13.83
C PRO A 21 9.61 -4.77 14.64
N LEU A 22 9.73 -5.95 14.02
CA LEU A 22 10.40 -7.11 14.60
C LEU A 22 11.69 -7.37 13.84
N SER A 23 12.78 -7.57 14.56
CA SER A 23 14.04 -8.03 13.99
C SER A 23 13.90 -9.45 13.41
N SER A 24 14.82 -9.87 12.55
CA SER A 24 14.85 -11.24 12.01
C SER A 24 14.96 -12.30 13.11
N ALA A 25 15.73 -12.03 14.17
CA ALA A 25 15.86 -12.93 15.32
C ALA A 25 14.55 -13.07 16.12
N GLN A 26 13.78 -11.97 16.25
CA GLN A 26 12.46 -12.00 16.90
C GLN A 26 11.46 -12.78 16.05
N ARG A 27 11.39 -12.53 14.71
CA ARG A 27 10.51 -13.27 13.81
C ARG A 27 10.84 -14.76 13.75
N ALA A 28 12.12 -15.11 13.80
CA ALA A 28 12.54 -16.52 13.81
C ALA A 28 11.96 -17.31 15.01
N LYS A 29 11.71 -16.64 16.15
CA LYS A 29 11.11 -17.22 17.36
C LYS A 29 9.57 -17.19 17.36
N ARG A 30 8.97 -16.52 16.38
CA ARG A 30 7.53 -16.25 16.30
C ARG A 30 6.93 -16.74 14.98
N LYS A 31 7.32 -17.92 14.52
CA LYS A 31 6.81 -18.49 13.25
C LYS A 31 5.33 -18.86 13.37
N GLY A 32 4.56 -18.53 12.34
CA GLY A 32 3.12 -18.75 12.28
C GLY A 32 2.54 -18.54 10.91
N ASN A 33 1.26 -18.14 10.82
CA ASN A 33 0.50 -18.07 9.56
C ASN A 33 0.13 -16.63 9.15
N TYR A 34 0.38 -15.63 9.99
CA TYR A 34 0.04 -14.24 9.65
C TYR A 34 1.17 -13.59 8.86
N CYS A 35 0.81 -12.97 7.74
CA CYS A 35 1.77 -12.28 6.89
C CYS A 35 2.47 -11.13 7.65
N TYR A 36 3.79 -11.08 7.58
CA TYR A 36 4.59 -9.97 8.04
C TYR A 36 5.10 -9.18 6.84
N TYR A 37 4.61 -7.94 6.68
CA TYR A 37 4.89 -7.10 5.53
C TYR A 37 6.09 -6.18 5.75
N GLY A 38 6.88 -6.01 4.70
CA GLY A 38 7.86 -4.94 4.52
C GLY A 38 7.46 -4.00 3.39
N ALA A 39 8.39 -3.13 2.95
CA ALA A 39 8.15 -2.14 1.90
C ALA A 39 7.63 -2.74 0.58
N GLN A 40 8.11 -3.92 0.21
CA GLN A 40 7.83 -4.52 -1.11
C GLN A 40 6.92 -5.76 -1.03
N GLY A 41 6.37 -6.09 0.12
CA GLY A 41 5.45 -7.20 0.29
C GLY A 41 5.73 -8.06 1.51
N VAL A 42 5.23 -9.30 1.48
CA VAL A 42 5.43 -10.29 2.56
C VAL A 42 6.91 -10.67 2.62
N ILE A 43 7.51 -10.50 3.80
CA ILE A 43 8.92 -10.86 4.07
C ILE A 43 9.05 -12.02 5.06
N ASP A 44 7.96 -12.34 5.79
CA ASP A 44 7.92 -13.45 6.74
C ASP A 44 6.48 -13.83 7.09
N TYR A 45 6.32 -14.91 7.88
CA TYR A 45 5.06 -15.33 8.48
C TYR A 45 5.28 -15.53 9.98
N ILE A 46 4.39 -14.94 10.82
CA ILE A 46 4.50 -14.93 12.28
C ILE A 46 3.22 -15.41 12.96
N ASP A 47 3.30 -15.62 14.27
CA ASP A 47 2.28 -16.25 15.12
C ASP A 47 1.13 -15.32 15.55
N ASP A 48 1.21 -14.03 15.21
CA ASP A 48 0.26 -13.02 15.68
C ASP A 48 0.08 -11.90 14.65
N TYR A 49 -0.89 -11.03 14.84
CA TYR A 49 -1.19 -9.87 13.99
C TYR A 49 -1.45 -8.61 14.84
N ILE A 50 -1.29 -7.44 14.26
CA ILE A 50 -1.59 -6.14 14.87
C ILE A 50 -2.61 -5.35 14.08
N PHE A 51 -2.91 -5.76 12.85
CA PHE A 51 -3.93 -5.16 12.00
C PHE A 51 -4.92 -6.22 11.54
N ASP A 52 -6.20 -5.85 11.53
CA ASP A 52 -7.30 -6.66 10.99
C ASP A 52 -8.22 -5.73 10.20
N GLY A 53 -8.46 -6.04 8.93
CA GLY A 53 -9.28 -5.24 8.02
C GLY A 53 -8.56 -4.88 6.72
N MET A 54 -9.11 -3.92 5.99
CA MET A 54 -8.58 -3.45 4.70
C MET A 54 -7.74 -2.19 4.88
N PHE A 55 -6.47 -2.26 4.44
CA PHE A 55 -5.51 -1.16 4.49
C PHE A 55 -4.74 -1.04 3.17
N VAL A 56 -4.15 0.12 2.95
CA VAL A 56 -3.12 0.31 1.93
C VAL A 56 -1.77 0.39 2.61
N LEU A 57 -0.85 -0.45 2.17
CA LEU A 57 0.57 -0.34 2.51
C LEU A 57 1.27 0.43 1.41
N ILE A 58 1.98 1.51 1.76
CA ILE A 58 2.76 2.35 0.83
C ILE A 58 4.22 2.25 1.23
N ALA A 59 5.11 1.92 0.30
CA ALA A 59 6.53 1.82 0.58
C ALA A 59 7.08 3.13 1.17
N GLU A 60 7.71 3.06 2.35
CA GLU A 60 8.37 4.21 2.99
C GLU A 60 9.78 4.40 2.45
N ASP A 61 10.45 3.32 2.03
CA ASP A 61 11.82 3.35 1.49
C ASP A 61 12.03 2.31 0.39
N GLY A 62 13.15 2.44 -0.31
CA GLY A 62 13.60 1.52 -1.35
C GLY A 62 13.68 2.13 -2.74
N GLU A 63 14.47 1.47 -3.59
CA GLU A 63 14.76 1.92 -4.96
C GLU A 63 13.49 2.05 -5.82
N ASN A 64 12.46 1.27 -5.52
CA ASN A 64 11.21 1.27 -6.27
C ASN A 64 10.45 2.61 -6.21
N LEU A 65 10.70 3.42 -5.18
CA LEU A 65 10.16 4.79 -5.07
C LEU A 65 10.63 5.70 -6.23
N LYS A 66 11.80 5.39 -6.82
CA LYS A 66 12.37 6.11 -7.97
C LYS A 66 12.21 5.35 -9.27
N SER A 67 12.53 4.04 -9.26
CA SER A 67 12.56 3.23 -10.49
C SER A 67 11.17 2.92 -11.03
N LYS A 68 10.13 2.93 -10.18
CA LYS A 68 8.73 2.60 -10.53
C LYS A 68 8.56 1.27 -11.29
N LYS A 69 9.50 0.34 -11.12
CA LYS A 69 9.44 -0.99 -11.77
C LYS A 69 8.28 -1.83 -11.24
N GLN A 70 7.83 -1.54 -10.03
CA GLN A 70 6.71 -2.20 -9.38
C GLN A 70 5.84 -1.15 -8.66
N ASN A 71 4.61 -1.49 -8.38
CA ASN A 71 3.72 -0.68 -7.56
C ASN A 71 4.32 -0.42 -6.18
N ILE A 72 4.26 0.83 -5.72
CA ILE A 72 4.73 1.26 -4.40
C ILE A 72 3.65 1.13 -3.33
N ALA A 73 2.39 1.04 -3.74
CA ALA A 73 1.22 0.85 -2.86
C ALA A 73 0.52 -0.47 -3.17
N ARG A 74 -0.02 -1.11 -2.14
CA ARG A 74 -0.82 -2.33 -2.26
C ARG A 74 -1.95 -2.37 -1.25
N VAL A 75 -3.10 -2.90 -1.65
CA VAL A 75 -4.19 -3.22 -0.73
C VAL A 75 -3.84 -4.53 -0.01
N VAL A 76 -3.99 -4.53 1.31
CA VAL A 76 -3.93 -5.71 2.17
C VAL A 76 -5.24 -5.84 2.92
N ASN A 77 -5.78 -7.05 3.03
CA ASN A 77 -7.02 -7.32 3.73
C ASN A 77 -6.87 -8.52 4.68
N GLY A 78 -7.57 -8.48 5.81
CA GLY A 78 -7.52 -9.50 6.86
C GLY A 78 -6.49 -9.22 7.92
N GLN A 79 -5.95 -10.28 8.52
CA GLN A 79 -5.05 -10.22 9.68
C GLN A 79 -3.58 -10.26 9.26
N PHE A 80 -2.81 -9.25 9.66
CA PHE A 80 -1.41 -9.15 9.28
C PHE A 80 -0.59 -8.27 10.24
N TRP A 81 0.72 -8.31 10.06
CA TRP A 81 1.70 -7.48 10.73
C TRP A 81 2.52 -6.69 9.70
N VAL A 82 2.96 -5.49 10.04
CA VAL A 82 3.78 -4.65 9.17
C VAL A 82 4.94 -4.06 9.94
N ASN A 83 6.11 -3.95 9.28
CA ASN A 83 7.28 -3.29 9.83
C ASN A 83 7.24 -1.76 9.58
N ASN A 84 8.35 -1.07 9.88
CA ASN A 84 8.50 0.36 9.71
C ASN A 84 9.00 0.81 8.31
N HIS A 85 9.04 -0.09 7.33
CA HIS A 85 9.42 0.20 5.95
C HIS A 85 8.22 0.41 5.01
N ALA A 86 7.02 0.38 5.55
CA ALA A 86 5.79 0.70 4.83
C ALA A 86 4.88 1.56 5.69
N HIS A 87 4.35 2.64 5.13
CA HIS A 87 3.21 3.36 5.71
C HIS A 87 1.98 2.48 5.65
N ILE A 88 1.13 2.59 6.67
CA ILE A 88 -0.16 1.91 6.71
C ILE A 88 -1.28 2.92 6.84
N VAL A 89 -2.18 2.93 5.85
CA VAL A 89 -3.25 3.93 5.75
C VAL A 89 -4.56 3.30 5.31
N THR A 90 -5.66 4.03 5.56
CA THR A 90 -6.95 3.83 4.90
C THR A 90 -7.37 5.12 4.22
N GLY A 91 -8.25 5.07 3.26
CA GLY A 91 -9.06 6.22 2.90
C GLY A 91 -10.01 6.62 4.05
N ASN A 92 -10.68 7.76 3.90
CA ASN A 92 -11.71 8.25 4.79
C ASN A 92 -13.02 8.52 4.02
N ASP A 93 -13.91 9.37 4.53
CA ASP A 93 -15.19 9.69 3.87
C ASP A 93 -15.02 10.37 2.50
N LEU A 94 -13.86 10.95 2.20
CA LEU A 94 -13.54 11.62 0.94
C LEU A 94 -12.87 10.69 -0.09
N CYS A 95 -12.25 9.60 0.36
CA CYS A 95 -11.46 8.72 -0.49
C CYS A 95 -11.67 7.24 -0.19
N ASP A 96 -12.08 6.48 -1.18
CA ASP A 96 -12.14 5.02 -1.07
C ASP A 96 -10.73 4.42 -0.90
N THR A 97 -10.57 3.46 0.02
CA THR A 97 -9.28 2.87 0.36
C THR A 97 -8.62 2.17 -0.85
N ARG A 98 -9.38 1.49 -1.71
CA ARG A 98 -8.81 0.84 -2.90
C ARG A 98 -8.48 1.87 -3.98
N TYR A 99 -9.35 2.89 -4.13
CA TYR A 99 -9.09 4.01 -5.03
C TYR A 99 -7.78 4.71 -4.67
N LEU A 100 -7.53 4.96 -3.39
CA LEU A 100 -6.28 5.53 -2.90
C LEU A 100 -5.05 4.73 -3.36
N CYS A 101 -5.11 3.41 -3.29
CA CYS A 101 -4.04 2.53 -3.76
C CYS A 101 -3.77 2.70 -5.27
N TYR A 102 -4.80 2.68 -6.09
CA TYR A 102 -4.66 2.90 -7.54
C TYR A 102 -4.12 4.29 -7.86
N LEU A 103 -4.63 5.31 -7.19
CA LEU A 103 -4.21 6.69 -7.38
C LEU A 103 -2.72 6.87 -7.07
N ILE A 104 -2.26 6.43 -5.91
CA ILE A 104 -0.84 6.50 -5.50
C ILE A 104 0.07 5.79 -6.51
N ASN A 105 -0.33 4.63 -7.01
CA ASN A 105 0.46 3.90 -8.00
C ASN A 105 0.50 4.59 -9.37
N SER A 106 -0.50 5.40 -9.71
CA SER A 106 -0.56 6.15 -10.97
C SER A 106 0.22 7.47 -10.93
N MET A 107 0.57 7.97 -9.74
CA MET A 107 1.19 9.30 -9.57
C MET A 107 2.71 9.26 -9.71
N ASP A 108 3.29 10.41 -10.04
CA ASP A 108 4.71 10.67 -9.88
C ASP A 108 4.99 11.31 -8.52
N LEU A 109 5.54 10.53 -7.61
CA LEU A 109 5.90 10.98 -6.27
C LEU A 109 7.38 11.37 -6.15
N SER A 110 8.13 11.45 -7.24
CA SER A 110 9.58 11.73 -7.23
C SER A 110 9.92 13.04 -6.52
N GLY A 111 9.07 14.06 -6.63
CA GLY A 111 9.21 15.35 -5.94
C GLY A 111 9.05 15.28 -4.41
N TYR A 112 8.48 14.19 -3.89
CA TYR A 112 8.28 13.98 -2.45
C TYR A 112 9.27 12.96 -1.86
N VAL A 113 10.05 12.27 -2.72
CA VAL A 113 11.05 11.29 -2.30
C VAL A 113 12.38 11.98 -2.04
N THR A 114 12.94 11.77 -0.86
CA THR A 114 14.26 12.27 -0.47
C THR A 114 15.31 11.15 -0.44
N GLY A 115 16.58 11.51 -0.31
CA GLY A 115 17.68 10.54 -0.24
C GLY A 115 18.16 10.07 -1.63
N SER A 116 19.44 10.36 -1.94
CA SER A 116 20.06 9.95 -3.22
C SER A 116 20.44 8.48 -3.23
N ALA A 117 21.08 7.99 -2.17
CA ALA A 117 21.54 6.60 -2.06
C ALA A 117 20.44 5.66 -1.58
N GLN A 118 19.58 6.11 -0.67
CA GLN A 118 18.43 5.35 -0.18
C GLN A 118 17.18 6.20 -0.30
N PRO A 119 16.37 6.02 -1.35
CA PRO A 119 15.13 6.76 -1.54
C PRO A 119 14.18 6.55 -0.37
N LYS A 120 13.61 7.65 0.14
CA LYS A 120 12.67 7.64 1.25
C LYS A 120 11.50 8.59 1.02
N LEU A 121 10.30 8.08 1.20
CA LEU A 121 9.05 8.84 1.29
C LEU A 121 8.66 8.90 2.77
N SER A 122 9.03 9.98 3.46
CA SER A 122 8.66 10.14 4.87
C SER A 122 7.16 10.38 5.03
N GLN A 123 6.62 10.13 6.24
CA GLN A 123 5.21 10.43 6.55
C GLN A 123 4.88 11.91 6.29
N ALA A 124 5.79 12.84 6.63
CA ALA A 124 5.59 14.26 6.38
C ALA A 124 5.49 14.57 4.88
N ASN A 125 6.35 13.95 4.07
CA ASN A 125 6.32 14.13 2.62
C ASN A 125 5.08 13.47 2.01
N LEU A 126 4.71 12.28 2.46
CA LEU A 126 3.48 11.61 2.01
C LEU A 126 2.25 12.46 2.35
N ASN A 127 2.16 13.01 3.55
CA ASN A 127 1.07 13.89 3.97
C ASN A 127 0.96 15.17 3.13
N ALA A 128 2.08 15.65 2.60
CA ALA A 128 2.14 16.86 1.76
C ALA A 128 1.79 16.60 0.28
N VAL A 129 1.63 15.34 -0.13
CA VAL A 129 1.24 15.02 -1.51
C VAL A 129 -0.12 15.63 -1.81
N THR A 130 -0.19 16.41 -2.90
CA THR A 130 -1.43 16.97 -3.42
C THR A 130 -2.00 16.06 -4.48
N LEU A 131 -3.29 15.76 -4.38
CA LEU A 131 -3.99 14.87 -5.29
C LEU A 131 -5.36 15.44 -5.64
N THR A 132 -5.85 15.06 -6.82
CA THR A 132 -7.15 15.48 -7.31
C THR A 132 -8.11 14.30 -7.33
N LEU A 133 -9.25 14.43 -6.66
CA LEU A 133 -10.24 13.36 -6.52
C LEU A 133 -11.56 13.70 -7.22
N PRO A 134 -12.18 12.74 -7.90
CA PRO A 134 -13.59 12.82 -8.24
C PRO A 134 -14.46 12.51 -7.01
N PRO A 135 -15.78 12.79 -7.06
CA PRO A 135 -16.72 12.40 -6.00
C PRO A 135 -16.61 10.92 -5.66
N ILE A 136 -16.84 10.57 -4.38
CA ILE A 136 -16.67 9.20 -3.83
C ILE A 136 -17.45 8.14 -4.64
N GLU A 137 -18.62 8.47 -5.17
CA GLU A 137 -19.40 7.53 -5.98
C GLU A 137 -18.76 7.21 -7.33
N VAL A 138 -17.98 8.15 -7.87
CA VAL A 138 -17.18 7.92 -9.08
C VAL A 138 -15.96 7.08 -8.77
N GLN A 139 -15.28 7.34 -7.63
CA GLN A 139 -14.17 6.52 -7.16
C GLN A 139 -14.57 5.05 -7.03
N LYS A 140 -15.69 4.76 -6.38
CA LYS A 140 -16.22 3.39 -6.23
C LYS A 140 -16.45 2.71 -7.57
N LYS A 141 -17.04 3.41 -8.56
CA LYS A 141 -17.23 2.86 -9.92
C LYS A 141 -15.90 2.54 -10.61
N ILE A 142 -14.89 3.40 -10.44
CA ILE A 142 -13.54 3.16 -10.96
C ILE A 142 -12.93 1.92 -10.29
N VAL A 143 -13.04 1.81 -8.98
CA VAL A 143 -12.55 0.66 -8.21
C VAL A 143 -13.22 -0.64 -8.68
N ASP A 144 -14.55 -0.65 -8.85
CA ASP A 144 -15.28 -1.83 -9.34
C ASP A 144 -14.79 -2.28 -10.71
N TYR A 145 -14.46 -1.34 -11.59
CA TYR A 145 -13.92 -1.65 -12.90
C TYR A 145 -12.49 -2.20 -12.83
N LEU A 146 -11.61 -1.54 -12.08
CA LEU A 146 -10.20 -1.93 -11.95
C LEU A 146 -10.03 -3.26 -11.21
N ASN A 147 -10.84 -3.52 -10.18
CA ASN A 147 -10.84 -4.82 -9.48
C ASN A 147 -11.10 -5.99 -10.42
N LYS A 148 -12.04 -5.85 -11.36
CA LYS A 148 -12.32 -6.90 -12.36
C LYS A 148 -11.14 -7.20 -13.26
N ILE A 149 -10.35 -6.17 -13.58
CA ILE A 149 -9.11 -6.31 -14.35
C ILE A 149 -8.07 -7.04 -13.52
N ASP A 150 -7.85 -6.64 -12.27
CA ASP A 150 -6.88 -7.26 -11.36
C ASP A 150 -7.22 -8.72 -11.10
N GLU A 151 -8.49 -9.06 -10.84
CA GLU A 151 -8.97 -10.44 -10.69
C GLU A 151 -8.66 -11.30 -11.93
N LYS A 152 -8.83 -10.72 -13.12
CA LYS A 152 -8.51 -11.40 -14.37
C LYS A 152 -7.02 -11.61 -14.57
N ILE A 153 -6.20 -10.62 -14.22
CA ILE A 153 -4.73 -10.73 -14.24
C ILE A 153 -4.27 -11.83 -13.27
N GLU A 154 -4.82 -11.85 -12.05
CA GLU A 154 -4.48 -12.87 -11.05
C GLU A 154 -4.88 -14.27 -11.52
N LEU A 155 -6.11 -14.42 -12.06
CA LEU A 155 -6.57 -15.69 -12.61
C LEU A 155 -5.65 -16.19 -13.73
N ASN A 156 -5.31 -15.33 -14.69
CA ASN A 156 -4.41 -15.68 -15.79
C ASN A 156 -3.02 -16.07 -15.28
N THR A 157 -2.52 -15.39 -14.25
CA THR A 157 -1.23 -15.72 -13.63
C THR A 157 -1.24 -17.10 -12.99
N ARG A 158 -2.32 -17.45 -12.29
CA ARG A 158 -2.51 -18.79 -11.72
C ARG A 158 -2.61 -19.87 -12.80
N ILE A 159 -3.37 -19.62 -13.87
CA ILE A 159 -3.50 -20.54 -15.01
C ILE A 159 -2.13 -20.79 -15.63
N ASN A 160 -1.38 -19.74 -15.94
CA ASN A 160 -0.05 -19.86 -16.54
C ASN A 160 0.93 -20.64 -15.67
N LYS A 161 0.88 -20.41 -14.35
CA LYS A 161 1.72 -21.18 -13.40
C LYS A 161 1.37 -22.66 -13.40
N ASN A 162 0.08 -23.01 -13.48
CA ASN A 162 -0.36 -24.41 -13.53
C ASN A 162 -0.05 -25.09 -14.86
N LEU A 163 0.02 -24.34 -15.97
CA LEU A 163 0.39 -24.88 -17.28
C LEU A 163 1.91 -25.10 -17.45
N SER A 164 2.72 -24.46 -16.58
CA SER A 164 4.18 -24.53 -16.61
C SER A 164 4.74 -25.55 -15.60
N ALA A 165 3.88 -26.23 -14.84
CA ALA A 165 4.23 -27.26 -13.86
C ALA A 165 3.95 -28.66 -14.44
#